data_0d4967b04c4b615ac7f4a8babffaf80a
#
_entry.id   0d4967b04c4b615ac7f4a8babffaf80a
#
_cell.length_a   1.000
_cell.length_b   1.000
_cell.length_c   1.000
_cell.angle_alpha   90.00
_cell.angle_beta   90.00
_cell.angle_gamma   90.00
#
_symmetry.space_group_name_H-M   'P 1'
#
loop_
_entity.id
_entity.type
_entity.pdbx_description
1 polymer ?
#
loop_
_entity_poly.entity_id
_entity_poly.type
_entity_poly.pdbx_seq_one_letter_code
_entity_poly.pdbx_strand_id
1 'polypeptide(L)'
;GVAHIAYLPRDRVVGLSKLARVVEIFASRLQTQEKLTAQVSNAIETVLKPRGVAILIEAEHQCMSMRGVRQHGVSTVTTRFSGVFETDASYRDRFLQMVHAVQRT
;
A
#
# COMPACT_ATOMS: atom_id res chain seq x y z
N GLY A 1 2.69 6.37 -8.67
CA GLY A 1 2.67 5.84 -7.31
C GLY A 1 3.15 4.42 -7.21
N VAL A 2 3.49 4.02 -6.01
CA VAL A 2 3.96 2.67 -5.74
C VAL A 2 3.17 2.11 -4.56
N ALA A 3 2.74 0.86 -4.68
CA ALA A 3 2.08 0.16 -3.60
C ALA A 3 2.94 -1.03 -3.16
N HIS A 4 3.13 -1.15 -1.87
CA HIS A 4 3.81 -2.30 -1.26
C HIS A 4 2.78 -3.05 -0.43
N ILE A 5 2.67 -4.34 -0.68
CA ILE A 5 1.68 -5.18 0.00
C ILE A 5 2.36 -6.42 0.54
N ALA A 6 2.09 -6.73 1.80
CA ALA A 6 2.46 -8.00 2.39
C ALA A 6 1.23 -8.60 3.07
N TYR A 7 1.14 -9.90 3.03
CA TYR A 7 0.11 -10.60 3.79
C TYR A 7 0.66 -11.92 4.30
N LEU A 8 0.16 -12.36 5.44
CA LEU A 8 0.51 -13.66 5.99
C LEU A 8 -0.62 -14.63 5.67
N PRO A 9 -0.40 -15.58 4.76
CA PRO A 9 -1.46 -16.47 4.35
C PRO A 9 -1.84 -17.45 5.46
N ARG A 10 -3.10 -17.87 5.45
CA ARG A 10 -3.58 -19.00 6.25
C ARG A 10 -3.69 -20.23 5.38
N ASP A 11 -4.71 -20.24 4.54
CA ASP A 11 -5.01 -21.37 3.67
C ASP A 11 -4.93 -21.02 2.20
N ARG A 12 -4.97 -19.72 1.86
CA ARG A 12 -5.08 -19.27 0.50
C ARG A 12 -3.94 -18.31 0.16
N VAL A 13 -3.41 -18.47 -1.03
CA VAL A 13 -2.43 -17.55 -1.60
C VAL A 13 -2.94 -17.06 -2.94
N VAL A 14 -2.49 -15.89 -3.34
CA VAL A 14 -2.86 -15.30 -4.61
C VAL A 14 -1.61 -14.90 -5.37
N GLY A 15 -1.67 -15.01 -6.70
CA GLY A 15 -0.55 -14.59 -7.54
C GLY A 15 -0.38 -13.08 -7.55
N LEU A 16 0.85 -12.64 -7.80
CA LEU A 16 1.20 -11.23 -7.84
C LEU A 16 0.37 -10.44 -8.86
N SER A 17 0.08 -11.06 -10.01
CA SER A 17 -0.70 -10.38 -11.04
C SER A 17 -2.12 -10.05 -10.56
N LYS A 18 -2.71 -10.90 -9.74
CA LYS A 18 -4.05 -10.63 -9.18
C LYS A 18 -4.01 -9.50 -8.15
N LEU A 19 -2.97 -9.47 -7.32
CA LEU A 19 -2.80 -8.37 -6.38
C LEU A 19 -2.64 -7.04 -7.11
N ALA A 20 -1.80 -7.01 -8.13
CA ALA A 20 -1.61 -5.82 -8.94
C ALA A 20 -2.92 -5.36 -9.57
N ARG A 21 -3.73 -6.31 -10.04
CA ARG A 21 -5.02 -6.00 -10.64
C ARG A 21 -6.00 -5.39 -9.65
N VAL A 22 -6.02 -5.89 -8.44
CA VAL A 22 -6.87 -5.32 -7.36
C VAL A 22 -6.48 -3.87 -7.13
N VAL A 23 -5.19 -3.58 -7.02
CA VAL A 23 -4.72 -2.21 -6.82
C VAL A 23 -5.13 -1.33 -7.99
N GLU A 24 -4.95 -1.81 -9.23
CA GLU A 24 -5.31 -1.06 -10.43
C GLU A 24 -6.80 -0.72 -10.47
N ILE A 25 -7.65 -1.69 -10.14
CA ILE A 25 -9.09 -1.50 -10.16
C ILE A 25 -9.50 -0.37 -9.20
N PHE A 26 -8.99 -0.39 -7.98
CA PHE A 26 -9.33 0.63 -7.02
C PHE A 26 -8.64 1.97 -7.30
N ALA A 27 -7.41 1.92 -7.80
CA ALA A 27 -6.65 3.13 -8.11
C ALA A 27 -7.23 3.90 -9.30
N SER A 28 -7.98 3.23 -10.18
CA SER A 28 -8.62 3.90 -11.31
C SER A 28 -9.79 4.79 -10.89
N ARG A 29 -10.25 4.69 -9.64
CA ARG A 29 -11.34 5.49 -9.12
C ARG A 29 -10.81 6.78 -8.54
N LEU A 30 -11.58 7.84 -8.70
CA LEU A 30 -11.24 9.11 -8.08
C LEU A 30 -11.56 9.04 -6.59
N GLN A 31 -10.51 8.97 -5.77
CA GLN A 31 -10.66 8.82 -4.32
C GLN A 31 -9.40 9.25 -3.59
N THR A 32 -9.51 9.40 -2.28
CA THR A 32 -8.35 9.71 -1.45
C THR A 32 -7.42 8.51 -1.34
N GLN A 33 -6.15 8.79 -1.05
CA GLN A 33 -5.16 7.73 -0.88
C GLN A 33 -5.48 6.84 0.33
N GLU A 34 -5.97 7.42 1.41
CA GLU A 34 -6.38 6.64 2.58
C GLU A 34 -7.53 5.69 2.24
N LYS A 35 -8.50 6.15 1.46
CA LYS A 35 -9.62 5.33 1.07
C LYS A 35 -9.17 4.20 0.14
N LEU A 36 -8.28 4.48 -0.79
CA LEU A 36 -7.69 3.47 -1.65
C LEU A 36 -6.99 2.39 -0.82
N THR A 37 -6.16 2.80 0.11
CA THR A 37 -5.41 1.89 0.98
C THR A 37 -6.35 0.98 1.76
N ALA A 38 -7.41 1.56 2.32
CA ALA A 38 -8.42 0.80 3.07
C ALA A 38 -9.16 -0.18 2.18
N GLN A 39 -9.54 0.22 0.98
CA GLN A 39 -10.27 -0.64 0.06
C GLN A 39 -9.44 -1.83 -0.40
N VAL A 40 -8.17 -1.61 -0.71
CA VAL A 40 -7.27 -2.69 -1.10
C VAL A 40 -7.09 -3.68 0.05
N SER A 41 -6.88 -3.17 1.26
CA SER A 41 -6.75 -4.02 2.45
C SER A 41 -7.98 -4.87 2.68
N ASN A 42 -9.16 -4.24 2.62
CA ASN A 42 -10.42 -4.95 2.85
C ASN A 42 -10.70 -6.01 1.78
N ALA A 43 -10.33 -5.73 0.53
CA ALA A 43 -10.50 -6.69 -0.55
C ALA A 43 -9.64 -7.94 -0.32
N ILE A 44 -8.38 -7.74 0.08
CA ILE A 44 -7.47 -8.84 0.36
C ILE A 44 -7.97 -9.66 1.55
N GLU A 45 -8.42 -9.00 2.61
CA GLU A 45 -8.93 -9.69 3.79
C GLU A 45 -10.18 -10.49 3.48
N THR A 46 -11.08 -9.95 2.68
CA THR A 46 -12.34 -10.61 2.35
C THR A 46 -12.10 -11.87 1.52
N VAL A 47 -11.19 -11.80 0.56
CA VAL A 47 -10.94 -12.91 -0.37
C VAL A 47 -10.02 -13.95 0.22
N LEU A 48 -8.92 -13.55 0.83
CA LEU A 48 -7.88 -14.46 1.29
C LEU A 48 -8.01 -14.86 2.74
N LYS A 49 -8.68 -14.04 3.54
CA LYS A 49 -8.80 -14.25 5.00
C LYS A 49 -7.45 -14.57 5.63
N PRO A 50 -6.44 -13.71 5.42
CA PRO A 50 -5.08 -13.98 5.89
C PRO A 50 -4.97 -13.73 7.39
N ARG A 51 -3.82 -14.07 7.95
CA ARG A 51 -3.51 -13.75 9.34
C ARG A 51 -3.25 -12.26 9.55
N GLY A 52 -2.95 -11.55 8.50
CA GLY A 52 -2.76 -10.12 8.55
C GLY A 52 -2.37 -9.57 7.19
N VAL A 53 -2.58 -8.28 7.01
CA VAL A 53 -2.24 -7.55 5.79
C VAL A 53 -1.47 -6.30 6.18
N ALA A 54 -0.45 -5.96 5.42
CA ALA A 54 0.27 -4.70 5.55
C ALA A 54 0.30 -4.04 4.18
N ILE A 55 -0.07 -2.78 4.13
CA ILE A 55 -0.06 -2.01 2.89
C ILE A 55 0.61 -0.67 3.14
N LEU A 56 1.46 -0.28 2.22
CA LEU A 56 2.04 1.05 2.17
C LEU A 56 1.91 1.56 0.74
N ILE A 57 1.24 2.67 0.57
CA ILE A 57 1.10 3.31 -0.73
C ILE A 57 1.81 4.65 -0.68
N GLU A 58 2.71 4.85 -1.62
CA GLU A 58 3.42 6.11 -1.78
C GLU A 58 3.04 6.69 -3.13
N ALA A 59 2.57 7.92 -3.11
CA ALA A 59 2.22 8.63 -4.32
C ALA A 59 2.85 10.01 -4.29
N GLU A 60 3.42 10.39 -5.40
CA GLU A 60 3.98 11.72 -5.56
C GLU A 60 2.92 12.64 -6.14
N HIS A 61 2.69 13.73 -5.44
CA HIS A 61 1.76 14.76 -5.90
C HIS A 61 2.57 15.99 -6.29
N GLN A 62 2.43 16.40 -7.54
CA GLN A 62 3.07 17.63 -7.98
C GLN A 62 2.14 18.79 -7.72
N CYS A 63 2.63 19.75 -6.96
CA CYS A 63 1.92 21.00 -6.78
C CYS A 63 1.93 21.78 -8.08
N MET A 64 0.86 22.53 -8.35
CA MET A 64 0.84 23.38 -9.53
C MET A 64 1.90 24.45 -9.42
N SER A 65 2.76 24.51 -10.44
CA SER A 65 3.76 25.54 -10.53
C SER A 65 3.10 26.85 -10.90
N MET A 66 3.47 27.89 -10.20
CA MET A 66 3.06 29.24 -10.54
C MET A 66 4.25 30.03 -11.06
N ARG A 67 4.18 30.35 -12.34
CA ARG A 67 5.09 31.32 -12.98
C ARG A 67 6.57 31.05 -12.77
N GLY A 68 7.03 29.95 -13.31
CA GLY A 68 8.46 29.70 -13.31
C GLY A 68 9.04 29.28 -11.97
N VAL A 69 8.22 29.19 -10.93
CA VAL A 69 8.68 28.63 -9.68
C VAL A 69 8.78 27.11 -9.88
N ARG A 70 9.96 26.58 -9.67
CA ARG A 70 10.18 25.15 -9.77
C ARG A 70 9.57 24.49 -8.57
N GLN A 71 8.61 23.62 -8.83
CA GLN A 71 7.94 22.89 -7.76
C GLN A 71 8.51 21.49 -7.69
N HIS A 72 8.81 21.06 -6.48
CA HIS A 72 9.18 19.69 -6.21
C HIS A 72 7.94 18.89 -5.89
N GLY A 73 7.93 17.64 -6.30
CA GLY A 73 6.85 16.74 -5.95
C GLY A 73 6.79 16.53 -4.45
N VAL A 74 5.59 16.36 -3.94
CA VAL A 74 5.35 16.01 -2.54
C VAL A 74 4.94 14.55 -2.48
N SER A 75 5.69 13.76 -1.72
CA SER A 75 5.35 12.35 -1.50
C SER A 75 4.38 12.23 -0.34
N THR A 76 3.30 11.51 -0.58
CA THR A 76 2.34 11.15 0.47
C THR A 76 2.40 9.66 0.68
N VAL A 77 2.59 9.25 1.92
CA VAL A 77 2.65 7.84 2.29
C VAL A 77 1.47 7.52 3.18
N THR A 78 0.73 6.47 2.82
CA THR A 78 -0.33 5.94 3.68
C THR A 78 -0.05 4.48 3.97
N THR A 79 -0.34 4.07 5.19
CA THR A 79 -0.17 2.68 5.61
C THR A 79 -1.47 2.15 6.19
N ARG A 80 -1.64 0.85 6.08
CA ARG A 80 -2.72 0.15 6.77
C ARG A 80 -2.22 -1.22 7.18
N PHE A 81 -2.46 -1.53 8.44
CA PHE A 81 -2.06 -2.80 9.02
C PHE A 81 -3.27 -3.46 9.64
N SER A 82 -3.39 -4.77 9.43
CA SER A 82 -4.47 -5.55 10.04
C SER A 82 -3.94 -6.88 10.51
N GLY A 83 -4.71 -7.54 11.39
CA GLY A 83 -4.33 -8.82 11.95
C GLY A 83 -3.00 -8.74 12.70
N VAL A 84 -2.09 -9.67 12.45
CA VAL A 84 -0.81 -9.71 13.16
C VAL A 84 0.05 -8.48 12.90
N PHE A 85 -0.11 -7.82 11.75
CA PHE A 85 0.64 -6.59 11.47
C PHE A 85 0.17 -5.44 12.36
N GLU A 86 -1.07 -5.47 12.81
CA GLU A 86 -1.58 -4.47 13.74
C GLU A 86 -1.20 -4.78 15.17
N THR A 87 -1.29 -6.05 15.57
CA THR A 87 -1.13 -6.45 16.97
C THR A 87 0.31 -6.71 17.37
N ASP A 88 1.20 -7.01 16.43
CA ASP A 88 2.59 -7.35 16.71
C ASP A 88 3.52 -6.39 15.98
N ALA A 89 4.16 -5.50 16.74
CA ALA A 89 5.05 -4.48 16.17
C ALA A 89 6.21 -5.08 15.38
N SER A 90 6.67 -6.29 15.73
CA SER A 90 7.78 -6.91 15.01
C SER A 90 7.44 -7.20 13.55
N TYR A 91 6.19 -7.57 13.26
CA TYR A 91 5.75 -7.78 11.88
C TYR A 91 5.69 -6.47 11.10
N ARG A 92 5.20 -5.40 11.75
CA ARG A 92 5.20 -4.08 11.10
C ARG A 92 6.61 -3.63 10.76
N ASP A 93 7.52 -3.79 11.72
CA ASP A 93 8.90 -3.36 11.54
C ASP A 93 9.58 -4.12 10.40
N ARG A 94 9.34 -5.42 10.30
CA ARG A 94 9.87 -6.22 9.21
C ARG A 94 9.34 -5.74 7.86
N PHE A 95 8.04 -5.49 7.79
CA PHE A 95 7.43 -4.97 6.56
C PHE A 95 8.07 -3.64 6.15
N LEU A 96 8.20 -2.72 7.08
CA LEU A 96 8.77 -1.41 6.80
C LEU A 96 10.25 -1.50 6.39
N GLN A 97 10.99 -2.41 7.00
CA GLN A 97 12.38 -2.67 6.60
C GLN A 97 12.47 -3.20 5.18
N MET A 98 11.56 -4.10 4.82
CA MET A 98 11.52 -4.66 3.46
C MET A 98 11.16 -3.60 2.43
N VAL A 99 10.20 -2.73 2.73
CA VAL A 99 9.84 -1.61 1.87
C VAL A 99 11.05 -0.69 1.69
N HIS A 100 11.73 -0.36 2.78
CA HIS A 100 12.90 0.51 2.74
C HIS A 100 14.02 -0.10 1.89
N ALA A 101 14.26 -1.39 2.01
CA ALA A 101 15.27 -2.09 1.23
C ALA A 101 14.96 -2.02 -0.27
N VAL A 102 13.68 -2.20 -0.65
CA VAL A 102 13.25 -2.10 -2.05
C VAL A 102 13.43 -0.69 -2.58
N GLN A 103 13.09 0.31 -1.78
CA GLN A 103 13.20 1.71 -2.18
C GLN A 103 14.65 2.15 -2.40
N ARG A 104 15.61 1.46 -1.77
CA ARG A 104 17.02 1.80 -1.91
C ARG A 104 17.66 1.20 -3.16
N THR A 105 17.01 0.28 -3.80
CA THR A 105 17.50 -0.27 -5.07
C THR A 105 16.90 0.48 -6.25
#